data_318273ce8c40cdf5f18e8f8b6a9bb8be
#
_entry.id   318273ce8c40cdf5f18e8f8b6a9bb8be
#
_cell.length_a   1.000
_cell.length_b   1.000
_cell.length_c   1.000
_cell.angle_alpha   90.00
_cell.angle_beta   90.00
_cell.angle_gamma   90.00
#
_symmetry.space_group_name_H-M   'P 1'
#
loop_
_entity.id
_entity.type
_entity.pdbx_description
1 polymer ?
#
loop_
_entity_poly.entity_id
_entity_poly.type
_entity_poly.pdbx_seq_one_letter_code
_entity_poly.pdbx_strand_id
1 'polypeptide(L)'
;KLNNKSIPLPTDQRFAISLFFTDYFPGTQCWKMSLKLAYADGLPFSAPHQELETNSFRAPAYKRVDMGLSYRLVDNTRNSSKHSTLRNVWLGVECLNLLGISNVNSYYWVTDVTAQQYAVPNYLTGRQLNFKVSVDL
;
A
#
# COMPACT_ATOMS: atom_id res chain seq x y z
N LYS A 1 3.52 30.41 10.16
CA LYS A 1 4.88 30.95 10.45
C LYS A 1 4.91 31.37 11.91
N LEU A 2 5.61 30.68 12.76
CA LEU A 2 5.96 31.14 14.10
C LEU A 2 7.43 31.57 14.06
N ASN A 3 7.73 32.77 14.55
CA ASN A 3 9.08 33.32 14.64
C ASN A 3 9.93 33.22 13.35
N ASN A 4 9.36 33.55 12.18
CA ASN A 4 10.03 33.51 10.88
C ASN A 4 10.54 32.10 10.43
N LYS A 5 10.30 31.02 11.19
CA LYS A 5 10.57 29.65 10.80
C LYS A 5 9.38 29.06 10.02
N SER A 6 9.64 28.42 8.90
CA SER A 6 8.66 27.65 8.15
C SER A 6 8.45 26.32 8.86
N ILE A 7 7.26 26.07 9.37
CA ILE A 7 6.90 24.80 10.04
C ILE A 7 6.16 23.93 9.02
N PRO A 8 6.60 22.67 8.77
CA PRO A 8 5.88 21.77 7.89
C PRO A 8 4.49 21.45 8.45
N LEU A 9 3.51 21.33 7.58
CA LEU A 9 2.19 20.81 7.97
C LEU A 9 2.28 19.29 8.26
N PRO A 10 1.41 18.73 9.11
CA PRO A 10 1.39 17.29 9.37
C PRO A 10 1.19 16.43 8.11
N THR A 11 0.59 17.02 7.08
CA THR A 11 0.35 16.40 5.77
C THR A 11 1.41 16.74 4.73
N ASP A 12 2.50 17.40 5.11
CA ASP A 12 3.58 17.80 4.21
C ASP A 12 4.39 16.57 3.76
N GLN A 13 3.92 15.97 2.67
CA GLN A 13 4.61 14.89 1.96
C GLN A 13 5.25 15.47 0.70
N ARG A 14 6.59 15.49 0.67
CA ARG A 14 7.34 16.16 -0.42
C ARG A 14 7.14 15.49 -1.77
N PHE A 15 6.97 14.16 -1.78
CA PHE A 15 6.67 13.42 -3.01
C PHE A 15 5.97 12.08 -2.69
N ALA A 16 5.17 11.63 -3.63
CA ALA A 16 4.60 10.30 -3.65
C ALA A 16 4.60 9.79 -5.10
N ILE A 17 5.13 8.59 -5.31
CA ILE A 17 5.23 7.94 -6.61
C ILE A 17 4.54 6.60 -6.52
N SER A 18 3.64 6.32 -7.46
CA SER A 18 3.05 5.01 -7.62
C SER A 18 3.13 4.56 -9.07
N LEU A 19 3.53 3.31 -9.29
CA LEU A 19 3.55 2.66 -10.58
C LEU A 19 2.62 1.45 -10.51
N PHE A 20 1.75 1.33 -11.48
CA PHE A 20 0.89 0.17 -11.67
C PHE A 20 1.13 -0.42 -13.05
N PHE A 21 1.45 -1.70 -13.10
CA PHE A 21 1.62 -2.47 -14.32
C PHE A 21 0.67 -3.67 -14.28
N THR A 22 0.02 -3.94 -15.40
CA THR A 22 -0.79 -5.15 -15.59
C THR A 22 -0.70 -5.60 -17.02
N ASP A 23 -0.43 -6.88 -17.23
CA ASP A 23 -0.33 -7.45 -18.57
C ASP A 23 -0.65 -8.95 -18.55
N TYR A 24 -0.89 -9.51 -19.73
CA TYR A 24 -1.01 -10.94 -19.94
C TYR A 24 0.35 -11.57 -20.17
N PHE A 25 0.50 -12.85 -19.79
CA PHE A 25 1.71 -13.58 -20.12
C PHE A 25 1.84 -13.75 -21.64
N PRO A 26 3.07 -13.61 -22.19
CA PRO A 26 3.33 -13.81 -23.60
C PRO A 26 2.82 -15.18 -24.08
N GLY A 27 2.10 -15.18 -25.21
CA GLY A 27 1.57 -16.41 -25.81
C GLY A 27 0.29 -16.97 -25.18
N THR A 28 -0.24 -16.37 -24.12
CA THR A 28 -1.50 -16.80 -23.51
C THR A 28 -2.32 -15.63 -22.99
N GLN A 29 -3.63 -15.69 -23.19
CA GLN A 29 -4.58 -14.72 -22.61
C GLN A 29 -5.25 -15.26 -21.34
N CYS A 30 -4.84 -16.44 -20.86
CA CYS A 30 -5.43 -17.06 -19.67
C CYS A 30 -4.76 -16.58 -18.38
N TRP A 31 -3.51 -16.14 -18.44
CA TRP A 31 -2.76 -15.67 -17.30
C TRP A 31 -2.56 -14.16 -17.35
N LYS A 32 -2.89 -13.49 -16.28
CA LYS A 32 -2.73 -12.04 -16.13
C LYS A 32 -1.94 -11.76 -14.86
N MET A 33 -0.91 -10.96 -14.98
CA MET A 33 -0.08 -10.50 -13.87
C MET A 33 -0.34 -9.01 -13.60
N SER A 34 -0.30 -8.62 -12.35
CA SER A 34 -0.30 -7.22 -11.93
C SER A 34 0.83 -6.95 -10.94
N LEU A 35 1.44 -5.80 -11.07
CA LEU A 35 2.49 -5.31 -10.18
C LEU A 35 2.16 -3.86 -9.79
N LYS A 36 2.19 -3.56 -8.51
CA LYS A 36 2.03 -2.20 -8.00
C LYS A 36 3.23 -1.86 -7.12
N LEU A 37 3.87 -0.75 -7.42
CA LEU A 37 4.94 -0.17 -6.64
C LEU A 37 4.43 1.15 -6.05
N ALA A 38 4.70 1.38 -4.77
CA ALA A 38 4.40 2.64 -4.11
C ALA A 38 5.61 3.06 -3.29
N TYR A 39 6.02 4.31 -3.48
CA TYR A 39 7.09 4.95 -2.74
C TYR A 39 6.68 6.38 -2.41
N ALA A 40 6.68 6.73 -1.14
CA ALA A 40 6.29 8.06 -0.69
C ALA A 40 7.18 8.54 0.45
N ASP A 41 7.43 9.85 0.50
CA ASP A 41 8.21 10.44 1.58
C ASP A 41 7.47 10.32 2.92
N GLY A 42 8.23 10.23 4.01
CA GLY A 42 7.68 10.16 5.35
C GLY A 42 6.95 11.43 5.75
N LEU A 43 5.86 11.30 6.49
CA LEU A 43 5.11 12.43 7.03
C LEU A 43 5.87 13.06 8.22
N PRO A 44 5.79 14.38 8.39
CA PRO A 44 6.34 15.04 9.57
C PRO A 44 5.50 14.73 10.81
N PHE A 45 6.17 14.62 11.94
CA PHE A 45 5.53 14.43 13.24
C PHE A 45 6.23 15.24 14.34
N SER A 46 5.52 15.46 15.45
CA SER A 46 6.01 16.22 16.59
C SER A 46 6.27 15.31 17.79
N ALA A 47 7.29 15.67 18.60
CA ALA A 47 7.40 15.14 19.93
C ALA A 47 6.39 15.83 20.86
N PRO A 48 5.87 15.15 21.90
CA PRO A 48 5.01 15.78 22.89
C PRO A 48 5.81 16.84 23.68
N HIS A 49 5.11 17.85 24.19
CA HIS A 49 5.66 18.96 24.98
C HIS A 49 6.66 19.88 24.28
N GLN A 50 6.82 19.79 22.95
CA GLN A 50 7.62 20.74 22.18
C GLN A 50 6.72 21.74 21.46
N GLU A 51 6.29 22.80 22.17
CA GLU A 51 5.45 23.85 21.57
C GLU A 51 6.14 24.64 20.47
N LEU A 52 7.47 24.72 20.49
CA LEU A 52 8.26 25.54 19.58
C LEU A 52 8.79 24.81 18.34
N GLU A 53 8.80 23.47 18.33
CA GLU A 53 9.34 22.67 17.24
C GLU A 53 8.31 21.65 16.72
N THR A 54 7.13 22.15 16.39
CA THR A 54 6.06 21.32 15.79
C THR A 54 6.53 20.71 14.46
N ASN A 55 6.32 19.39 14.28
CA ASN A 55 6.65 18.66 13.04
C ASN A 55 8.15 18.69 12.68
N SER A 56 9.03 18.70 13.68
CA SER A 56 10.48 18.71 13.48
C SER A 56 11.06 17.37 13.04
N PHE A 57 10.36 16.27 13.29
CA PHE A 57 10.77 14.92 12.90
C PHE A 57 10.01 14.46 11.66
N ARG A 58 10.62 13.55 10.91
CA ARG A 58 9.98 12.95 9.74
C ARG A 58 10.03 11.42 9.85
N ALA A 59 8.89 10.79 9.62
CA ALA A 59 8.78 9.34 9.61
C ALA A 59 9.62 8.73 8.45
N PRO A 60 10.00 7.46 8.55
CA PRO A 60 10.63 6.76 7.42
C PRO A 60 9.73 6.77 6.18
N ALA A 61 10.36 6.77 5.00
CA ALA A 61 9.65 6.74 3.74
C ALA A 61 8.79 5.46 3.62
N TYR A 62 7.56 5.62 3.15
CA TYR A 62 6.65 4.53 2.84
C TYR A 62 7.11 3.79 1.58
N LYS A 63 7.17 2.46 1.64
CA LYS A 63 7.58 1.59 0.53
C LYS A 63 6.68 0.38 0.49
N ARG A 64 6.09 0.09 -0.67
CA ARG A 64 5.23 -1.08 -0.81
C ARG A 64 5.31 -1.65 -2.22
N VAL A 65 5.37 -2.97 -2.28
CA VAL A 65 5.28 -3.74 -3.52
C VAL A 65 4.14 -4.72 -3.37
N ASP A 66 3.17 -4.66 -4.27
CA ASP A 66 2.06 -5.61 -4.35
C ASP A 66 2.16 -6.36 -5.68
N MET A 67 1.88 -7.65 -5.65
CA MET A 67 1.89 -8.51 -6.84
C MET A 67 0.63 -9.35 -6.88
N GLY A 68 0.01 -9.43 -8.05
CA GLY A 68 -1.16 -10.25 -8.30
C GLY A 68 -0.95 -11.16 -9.49
N LEU A 69 -1.53 -12.34 -9.40
CA LEU A 69 -1.59 -13.32 -10.48
C LEU A 69 -3.04 -13.78 -10.61
N SER A 70 -3.57 -13.77 -11.82
CA SER A 70 -4.94 -14.20 -12.11
C SER A 70 -4.96 -15.19 -13.26
N TYR A 71 -5.79 -16.21 -13.13
CA TYR A 71 -5.99 -17.23 -14.14
C TYR A 71 -7.44 -17.27 -14.59
N ARG A 72 -7.66 -17.28 -15.91
CA ARG A 72 -8.99 -17.40 -16.50
C ARG A 72 -9.35 -18.87 -16.65
N LEU A 73 -10.36 -19.31 -15.89
CA LEU A 73 -10.87 -20.68 -15.92
C LEU A 73 -11.83 -20.92 -17.09
N VAL A 74 -12.69 -19.94 -17.37
CA VAL A 74 -13.74 -20.05 -18.39
C VAL A 74 -13.65 -18.87 -19.31
N ASP A 75 -13.65 -19.14 -20.61
CA ASP A 75 -13.69 -18.16 -21.70
C ASP A 75 -14.77 -18.57 -22.69
N ASN A 76 -15.97 -18.11 -22.47
CA ASN A 76 -17.12 -18.34 -23.38
C ASN A 76 -17.34 -17.16 -24.34
N THR A 77 -16.42 -16.21 -24.42
CA THR A 77 -16.56 -15.05 -25.33
C THR A 77 -16.50 -15.46 -26.79
N ARG A 78 -15.91 -16.60 -27.12
CA ARG A 78 -15.76 -17.12 -28.50
C ARG A 78 -16.90 -18.07 -28.93
N ASN A 79 -17.59 -18.71 -27.99
CA ASN A 79 -18.69 -19.62 -28.30
C ASN A 79 -20.02 -18.90 -28.08
N SER A 80 -20.62 -18.46 -29.18
CA SER A 80 -21.97 -17.89 -29.23
C SER A 80 -23.08 -18.95 -28.98
N SER A 81 -22.85 -19.91 -28.10
CA SER A 81 -23.88 -20.84 -27.64
C SER A 81 -24.88 -20.09 -26.78
N LYS A 82 -26.07 -19.90 -27.27
CA LYS A 82 -27.20 -19.15 -26.69
C LYS A 82 -27.65 -19.59 -25.27
N HIS A 83 -26.95 -20.48 -24.58
CA HIS A 83 -27.34 -21.04 -23.29
C HIS A 83 -26.29 -20.93 -22.17
N SER A 84 -25.13 -20.29 -22.40
CA SER A 84 -24.16 -20.15 -21.31
C SER A 84 -24.32 -18.79 -20.62
N THR A 85 -24.83 -18.80 -19.41
CA THR A 85 -25.00 -17.62 -18.54
C THR A 85 -23.64 -17.06 -18.07
N LEU A 86 -22.60 -17.91 -18.06
CA LEU A 86 -21.26 -17.53 -17.62
C LEU A 86 -20.40 -17.16 -18.81
N ARG A 87 -19.91 -15.92 -18.85
CA ARG A 87 -18.96 -15.44 -19.88
C ARG A 87 -17.53 -15.70 -19.53
N ASN A 88 -17.10 -15.22 -18.37
CA ASN A 88 -15.74 -15.38 -17.88
C ASN A 88 -15.71 -15.71 -16.41
N VAL A 89 -14.78 -16.57 -16.01
CA VAL A 89 -14.46 -16.81 -14.60
C VAL A 89 -12.96 -16.66 -14.42
N TRP A 90 -12.57 -15.74 -13.53
CA TRP A 90 -11.19 -15.51 -13.16
C TRP A 90 -10.95 -15.90 -11.71
N LEU A 91 -9.86 -16.62 -11.47
CA LEU A 91 -9.30 -16.83 -10.13
C LEU A 91 -8.04 -16.00 -10.00
N GLY A 92 -7.90 -15.29 -8.90
CA GLY A 92 -6.74 -14.45 -8.62
C GLY A 92 -6.19 -14.68 -7.23
N VAL A 93 -4.88 -14.52 -7.12
CA VAL A 93 -4.14 -14.45 -5.85
C VAL A 93 -3.36 -13.15 -5.87
N GLU A 94 -3.49 -12.36 -4.82
CA GLU A 94 -2.77 -11.11 -4.65
C GLU A 94 -1.96 -11.15 -3.36
N CYS A 95 -0.68 -10.82 -3.46
CA CYS A 95 0.20 -10.62 -2.32
C CYS A 95 0.43 -9.13 -2.13
N LEU A 96 -0.15 -8.57 -1.07
CA LEU A 96 0.05 -7.19 -0.66
C LEU A 96 1.29 -7.10 0.23
N ASN A 97 2.07 -6.04 0.07
CA ASN A 97 3.34 -5.84 0.76
C ASN A 97 4.27 -7.07 0.61
N LEU A 98 4.53 -7.47 -0.63
CA LEU A 98 5.31 -8.66 -1.00
C LEU A 98 6.66 -8.72 -0.29
N LEU A 99 7.33 -7.58 -0.15
CA LEU A 99 8.64 -7.47 0.50
C LEU A 99 8.56 -7.51 2.03
N GLY A 100 7.35 -7.45 2.62
CA GLY A 100 7.16 -7.47 4.08
C GLY A 100 7.74 -6.25 4.78
N ILE A 101 7.77 -5.10 4.12
CA ILE A 101 8.35 -3.87 4.70
C ILE A 101 7.43 -3.36 5.81
N SER A 102 8.02 -3.13 6.98
CA SER A 102 7.33 -2.56 8.13
C SER A 102 7.21 -1.03 7.97
N ASN A 103 6.17 -0.58 7.29
CA ASN A 103 5.88 0.83 7.11
C ASN A 103 5.28 1.42 8.40
N VAL A 104 5.83 2.55 8.85
CA VAL A 104 5.34 3.24 10.02
C VAL A 104 4.14 4.11 9.65
N ASN A 105 3.04 3.95 10.38
CA ASN A 105 1.84 4.77 10.25
C ASN A 105 1.88 5.99 11.17
N SER A 106 2.28 5.78 12.42
CA SER A 106 2.30 6.79 13.47
C SER A 106 3.26 6.39 14.58
N TYR A 107 3.49 7.29 15.52
CA TYR A 107 4.26 7.00 16.72
C TYR A 107 3.39 7.23 17.94
N TYR A 108 3.49 6.30 18.92
CA TYR A 108 2.98 6.48 20.26
C TYR A 108 4.13 6.90 21.16
N TRP A 109 3.86 7.83 22.06
CA TRP A 109 4.83 8.26 23.04
C TRP A 109 4.53 7.58 24.38
N VAL A 110 5.52 6.88 24.89
CA VAL A 110 5.44 6.19 26.20
C VAL A 110 6.45 6.83 27.13
N THR A 111 6.01 7.19 28.33
CA THR A 111 6.87 7.74 29.36
C THR A 111 7.23 6.64 30.35
N ASP A 112 8.51 6.43 30.59
CA ASP A 112 9.02 5.49 31.57
C ASP A 112 8.92 6.06 33.01
N VAL A 113 9.13 5.19 34.01
CA VAL A 113 9.16 5.54 35.44
C VAL A 113 10.23 6.58 35.78
N THR A 114 11.24 6.74 34.93
CA THR A 114 12.29 7.76 35.02
C THR A 114 11.94 9.08 34.32
N ALA A 115 10.68 9.27 33.92
CA ALA A 115 10.17 10.41 33.13
C ALA A 115 10.82 10.58 31.76
N GLN A 116 11.49 9.55 31.22
CA GLN A 116 11.99 9.56 29.85
C GLN A 116 10.89 9.14 28.86
N GLN A 117 10.85 9.82 27.72
CA GLN A 117 9.87 9.58 26.66
C GLN A 117 10.49 8.79 25.52
N TYR A 118 9.78 7.74 25.09
CA TYR A 118 10.17 6.88 23.98
C TYR A 118 9.10 6.93 22.89
N ALA A 119 9.55 7.08 21.64
CA ALA A 119 8.68 6.99 20.45
C ALA A 119 8.55 5.53 20.04
N VAL A 120 7.37 4.94 20.21
CA VAL A 120 7.06 3.58 19.81
C VAL A 120 6.36 3.61 18.46
N PRO A 121 6.95 3.02 17.40
CA PRO A 121 6.33 3.03 16.08
C PRO A 121 5.10 2.12 16.03
N ASN A 122 4.03 2.63 15.45
CA ASN A 122 2.85 1.85 15.05
C ASN A 122 2.98 1.52 13.57
N TYR A 123 3.06 0.25 13.24
CA TYR A 123 3.26 -0.21 11.89
C TYR A 123 1.93 -0.48 11.17
N LEU A 124 1.92 -0.19 9.87
CA LEU A 124 0.88 -0.65 8.97
C LEU A 124 0.92 -2.19 8.84
N THR A 125 -0.16 -2.73 8.28
CA THR A 125 -0.30 -4.17 8.03
C THR A 125 0.91 -4.75 7.29
N GLY A 126 1.41 -5.86 7.75
CA GLY A 126 2.47 -6.62 7.11
C GLY A 126 2.02 -7.24 5.78
N ARG A 127 2.66 -8.35 5.41
CA ARG A 127 2.30 -9.10 4.20
C ARG A 127 0.92 -9.72 4.35
N GLN A 128 0.09 -9.58 3.29
CA GLN A 128 -1.25 -10.17 3.22
C GLN A 128 -1.43 -10.92 1.91
N LEU A 129 -2.09 -12.07 1.98
CA LEU A 129 -2.51 -12.83 0.82
C LEU A 129 -4.02 -12.72 0.67
N ASN A 130 -4.48 -12.30 -0.51
CA ASN A 130 -5.87 -12.20 -0.88
C ASN A 130 -6.18 -13.18 -2.01
N PHE A 131 -7.31 -13.85 -1.89
CA PHE A 131 -7.87 -14.67 -2.97
C PHE A 131 -9.07 -13.93 -3.57
N LYS A 132 -9.12 -13.89 -4.90
CA LYS A 132 -10.15 -13.18 -5.64
C LYS A 132 -10.80 -14.13 -6.64
N VAL A 133 -12.12 -14.11 -6.68
CA VAL A 133 -12.92 -14.76 -7.73
C VAL A 133 -13.73 -13.67 -8.42
N SER A 134 -13.63 -13.57 -9.73
CA SER A 134 -14.43 -12.65 -10.54
C SER A 134 -15.22 -13.44 -11.55
N VAL A 135 -16.51 -13.20 -11.61
CA VAL A 135 -17.47 -13.89 -12.50
C VAL A 135 -18.19 -12.85 -13.32
N ASP A 136 -18.10 -12.97 -14.64
CA ASP A 136 -18.83 -12.16 -15.60
C ASP A 136 -19.97 -13.03 -16.17
N LEU A 137 -21.21 -12.52 -16.09
CA LEU A 137 -22.45 -13.16 -16.53
C LEU A 137 -22.90 -12.64 -17.91
#